data_b7cfdd8bb80d96b7bb9f0e2a9ac67f55
#
_entry.id   b7cfdd8bb80d96b7bb9f0e2a9ac67f55
#
_cell.length_a   1.000
_cell.length_b   1.000
_cell.length_c   1.000
_cell.angle_alpha   90.00
_cell.angle_beta   90.00
_cell.angle_gamma   90.00
#
_symmetry.space_group_name_H-M   'P 1'
#
loop_
_entity.id
_entity.type
_entity.pdbx_description
1 polymer ?
#
loop_
_entity_poly.entity_id
_entity_poly.type
_entity_poly.pdbx_seq_one_letter_code
_entity_poly.pdbx_strand_id
1 'polypeptide(L)'
;MLRMKASTFIAVLGMLAPLSMADVPAHFSDRAKEILADEVAVVPAEHPLNIVYFLGNDNEPVADYERRLSELMLYVQQFYAREMTRNGFPGRSFGLERLENGNVKLHVVRGKKPSREYSYGPGHNPCMADIREWAAANPGQLRSEHILVIMPTFYDEKNNDMSPGGVPFYGLGRNCFALDYAHFDIKHLGQDTHEGRLLTKWLGGLAHELGHGLNLPHNEGTVTDKAAMGTPLMGAGNYTFGMTPTYLTLNSARLLDRCQVFAPAGDKTAFYAECPKPEIQAASLKWVGEALELDITCTGCTYVNALVQDPPYVVNQDYDAVAFCTERVAENQYKVTIPLAELTARQNTGKGEQGIDVLFVQPNGNRYRWRTVFDWSQLKPGDSIPMNPAENFWGGY
;
A
#
# COMPACT_ATOMS: atom_id res chain seq x y z
N MET A 1 13.68 -50.79 17.98
CA MET A 1 14.74 -49.78 18.04
C MET A 1 14.86 -49.12 16.67
N LEU A 2 14.07 -48.08 16.38
CA LEU A 2 14.19 -47.31 15.15
C LEU A 2 14.83 -45.97 15.53
N ARG A 3 16.00 -45.68 14.98
CA ARG A 3 16.68 -44.39 15.14
C ARG A 3 16.08 -43.36 14.18
N MET A 4 15.40 -42.36 14.72
CA MET A 4 15.03 -41.16 13.99
C MET A 4 16.30 -40.31 13.72
N LYS A 5 16.57 -40.05 12.44
CA LYS A 5 17.59 -39.07 12.04
C LYS A 5 16.98 -37.68 12.14
N ALA A 6 17.54 -36.86 13.03
CA ALA A 6 17.25 -35.45 13.08
C ALA A 6 17.94 -34.75 11.91
N SER A 7 17.15 -34.21 10.99
CA SER A 7 17.65 -33.32 9.95
C SER A 7 17.83 -31.92 10.53
N THR A 8 19.09 -31.51 10.68
CA THR A 8 19.45 -30.14 11.09
C THR A 8 19.23 -29.21 9.91
N PHE A 9 18.20 -28.36 9.97
CA PHE A 9 18.06 -27.22 9.07
C PHE A 9 19.09 -26.16 9.50
N ILE A 10 20.14 -25.99 8.72
CA ILE A 10 21.04 -24.84 8.85
C ILE A 10 20.36 -23.67 8.12
N ALA A 11 19.76 -22.76 8.89
CA ALA A 11 19.33 -21.47 8.39
C ALA A 11 20.59 -20.64 8.09
N VAL A 12 20.91 -20.49 6.81
CA VAL A 12 21.91 -19.51 6.37
C VAL A 12 21.25 -18.13 6.51
N LEU A 13 21.42 -17.52 7.67
CA LEU A 13 21.19 -16.08 7.89
C LEU A 13 22.31 -15.35 7.16
N GLY A 14 22.13 -15.03 5.88
CA GLY A 14 22.96 -14.06 5.19
C GLY A 14 22.79 -12.73 5.90
N MET A 15 23.77 -12.30 6.69
CA MET A 15 23.85 -10.95 7.22
C MET A 15 23.99 -10.00 6.01
N LEU A 16 22.87 -9.38 5.59
CA LEU A 16 22.91 -8.20 4.75
C LEU A 16 23.54 -7.11 5.61
N ALA A 17 24.71 -6.62 5.22
CA ALA A 17 25.34 -5.49 5.89
C ALA A 17 24.35 -4.29 5.82
N PRO A 18 24.16 -3.56 6.93
CA PRO A 18 23.38 -2.32 6.88
C PRO A 18 24.06 -1.37 5.88
N LEU A 19 23.26 -0.63 5.09
CA LEU A 19 23.76 0.47 4.29
C LEU A 19 24.54 1.41 5.22
N SER A 20 25.81 1.68 4.90
CA SER A 20 26.63 2.55 5.73
C SER A 20 26.22 4.01 5.49
N MET A 21 26.44 4.90 6.48
CA MET A 21 26.23 6.36 6.32
C MET A 21 26.91 6.95 5.07
N ALA A 22 27.85 6.22 4.46
CA ALA A 22 28.53 6.60 3.21
C ALA A 22 27.58 6.62 1.97
N ASP A 23 26.39 6.04 2.06
CA ASP A 23 25.47 5.90 0.93
C ASP A 23 24.43 7.04 0.82
N VAL A 24 24.34 7.92 1.82
CA VAL A 24 23.49 9.12 1.73
C VAL A 24 24.22 10.22 0.98
N PRO A 25 23.68 10.74 -0.14
CA PRO A 25 24.37 11.72 -0.97
C PRO A 25 24.78 12.99 -0.20
N ALA A 26 26.00 13.48 -0.45
CA ALA A 26 26.52 14.65 0.27
C ALA A 26 25.68 15.92 0.07
N HIS A 27 25.00 16.04 -1.08
CA HIS A 27 24.14 17.20 -1.41
C HIS A 27 22.75 17.13 -0.77
N PHE A 28 22.38 16.01 -0.13
CA PHE A 28 21.13 15.91 0.61
C PHE A 28 21.13 16.85 1.81
N SER A 29 19.94 17.27 2.24
CA SER A 29 19.78 18.11 3.43
C SER A 29 20.27 17.40 4.69
N ASP A 30 20.71 18.17 5.69
CA ASP A 30 21.18 17.58 6.95
C ASP A 30 20.06 16.81 7.65
N ARG A 31 18.81 17.26 7.52
CA ARG A 31 17.65 16.54 8.04
C ARG A 31 17.45 15.19 7.34
N ALA A 32 17.61 15.13 6.02
CA ALA A 32 17.57 13.86 5.30
C ALA A 32 18.67 12.90 5.75
N LYS A 33 19.89 13.39 5.90
CA LYS A 33 21.03 12.59 6.40
C LYS A 33 20.75 12.02 7.79
N GLU A 34 20.20 12.82 8.70
CA GLU A 34 19.80 12.38 10.03
C GLU A 34 18.74 11.28 9.99
N ILE A 35 17.65 11.48 9.21
CA ILE A 35 16.52 10.55 9.15
C ILE A 35 16.90 9.24 8.43
N LEU A 36 17.73 9.34 7.39
CA LEU A 36 18.13 8.19 6.58
C LEU A 36 19.37 7.47 7.13
N ALA A 37 19.96 7.95 8.24
CA ALA A 37 21.12 7.30 8.86
C ALA A 37 20.82 5.90 9.42
N ASP A 38 19.56 5.67 9.89
CA ASP A 38 19.10 4.41 10.48
C ASP A 38 18.28 3.58 9.47
N GLU A 39 18.68 3.55 8.21
CA GLU A 39 17.99 2.80 7.17
C GLU A 39 18.03 1.29 7.40
N VAL A 40 16.90 0.62 7.18
CA VAL A 40 16.89 -0.84 7.05
C VAL A 40 17.33 -1.22 5.64
N ALA A 41 18.09 -2.31 5.52
CA ALA A 41 18.54 -2.80 4.23
C ALA A 41 17.33 -3.16 3.34
N VAL A 42 17.29 -2.60 2.14
CA VAL A 42 16.30 -2.93 1.11
C VAL A 42 16.94 -3.83 0.07
N VAL A 43 16.34 -4.99 -0.16
CA VAL A 43 16.78 -5.90 -1.23
C VAL A 43 16.49 -5.23 -2.58
N PRO A 44 17.48 -5.21 -3.51
CA PRO A 44 17.25 -4.66 -4.84
C PRO A 44 16.01 -5.30 -5.50
N ALA A 45 15.14 -4.49 -6.08
CA ALA A 45 13.94 -4.96 -6.76
C ALA A 45 14.21 -5.24 -8.24
N GLU A 46 13.56 -6.28 -8.79
CA GLU A 46 13.60 -6.59 -10.23
C GLU A 46 12.88 -5.51 -11.05
N HIS A 47 11.78 -4.99 -10.53
CA HIS A 47 10.91 -4.02 -11.17
C HIS A 47 10.78 -2.75 -10.30
N PRO A 48 11.61 -1.73 -10.48
CA PRO A 48 11.49 -0.49 -9.70
C PRO A 48 10.19 0.25 -10.01
N LEU A 49 9.68 0.97 -9.01
CA LEU A 49 8.58 1.92 -9.18
C LEU A 49 9.00 3.03 -10.15
N ASN A 50 8.20 3.24 -11.18
CA ASN A 50 8.44 4.36 -12.08
C ASN A 50 7.92 5.64 -11.46
N ILE A 51 8.77 6.67 -11.36
CA ILE A 51 8.37 7.99 -10.89
C ILE A 51 8.41 8.96 -12.07
N VAL A 52 7.25 9.52 -12.40
CA VAL A 52 7.09 10.51 -13.45
C VAL A 52 6.85 11.87 -12.81
N TYR A 53 7.71 12.84 -13.09
CA TYR A 53 7.48 14.24 -12.80
C TYR A 53 6.81 14.89 -14.02
N PHE A 54 5.49 15.11 -13.91
CA PHE A 54 4.68 15.52 -15.05
C PHE A 54 4.42 17.03 -15.05
N LEU A 55 4.71 17.66 -16.16
CA LEU A 55 4.55 19.09 -16.39
C LEU A 55 3.53 19.36 -17.50
N GLY A 56 2.70 20.36 -17.35
CA GLY A 56 2.01 20.94 -18.49
C GLY A 56 2.99 21.59 -19.46
N ASN A 57 2.53 22.01 -20.62
CA ASN A 57 3.40 22.68 -21.60
C ASN A 57 3.70 24.15 -21.23
N ASP A 58 3.04 24.69 -20.20
CA ASP A 58 3.06 26.07 -19.74
C ASP A 58 3.69 26.27 -18.37
N ASN A 59 4.12 25.21 -17.67
CA ASN A 59 4.74 25.33 -16.37
C ASN A 59 6.15 24.72 -16.30
N GLU A 60 6.92 25.16 -15.31
CA GLU A 60 8.27 24.70 -15.06
C GLU A 60 8.32 23.86 -13.76
N PRO A 61 9.37 23.05 -13.59
CA PRO A 61 9.57 22.31 -12.35
C PRO A 61 9.64 23.23 -11.13
N VAL A 62 9.12 22.78 -10.01
CA VAL A 62 9.32 23.45 -8.72
C VAL A 62 10.80 23.43 -8.37
N ALA A 63 11.33 24.52 -7.86
CA ALA A 63 12.75 24.64 -7.54
C ALA A 63 13.25 23.47 -6.67
N ASP A 64 14.45 22.97 -6.99
CA ASP A 64 15.14 21.89 -6.23
C ASP A 64 14.32 20.59 -6.10
N TYR A 65 13.42 20.32 -7.06
CA TYR A 65 12.52 19.16 -7.03
C TYR A 65 13.29 17.83 -7.00
N GLU A 66 14.41 17.72 -7.70
CA GLU A 66 15.17 16.46 -7.78
C GLU A 66 15.69 16.02 -6.40
N ARG A 67 16.30 16.93 -5.66
CA ARG A 67 16.76 16.63 -4.28
C ARG A 67 15.58 16.37 -3.36
N ARG A 68 14.62 17.30 -3.31
CA ARG A 68 13.48 17.24 -2.39
C ARG A 68 12.67 15.95 -2.56
N LEU A 69 12.31 15.62 -3.80
CA LEU A 69 11.55 14.41 -4.08
C LEU A 69 12.38 13.14 -3.88
N SER A 70 13.70 13.18 -4.13
CA SER A 70 14.58 12.05 -3.82
C SER A 70 14.61 11.73 -2.32
N GLU A 71 14.80 12.75 -1.47
CA GLU A 71 14.81 12.60 -0.03
C GLU A 71 13.47 12.08 0.50
N LEU A 72 12.35 12.63 0.03
CA LEU A 72 11.01 12.21 0.43
C LEU A 72 10.68 10.78 -0.02
N MET A 73 11.04 10.40 -1.25
CA MET A 73 10.78 9.05 -1.76
C MET A 73 11.63 7.99 -1.07
N LEU A 74 12.87 8.31 -0.70
CA LEU A 74 13.68 7.42 0.12
C LEU A 74 13.08 7.25 1.52
N TYR A 75 12.61 8.32 2.14
CA TYR A 75 11.92 8.23 3.43
C TYR A 75 10.66 7.34 3.36
N VAL A 76 9.84 7.52 2.33
CA VAL A 76 8.64 6.67 2.12
C VAL A 76 9.07 5.21 1.88
N GLN A 77 10.10 4.96 1.05
CA GLN A 77 10.63 3.61 0.84
C GLN A 77 11.07 2.96 2.15
N GLN A 78 11.77 3.71 3.00
CA GLN A 78 12.23 3.23 4.30
C GLN A 78 11.08 2.96 5.27
N PHE A 79 10.01 3.77 5.24
CA PHE A 79 8.80 3.46 5.99
C PHE A 79 8.23 2.10 5.57
N TYR A 80 8.03 1.87 4.28
CA TYR A 80 7.53 0.59 3.78
C TYR A 80 8.48 -0.58 4.12
N ALA A 81 9.80 -0.38 4.04
CA ALA A 81 10.79 -1.40 4.36
C ALA A 81 10.73 -1.82 5.84
N ARG A 82 10.66 -0.85 6.76
CA ARG A 82 10.52 -1.11 8.20
C ARG A 82 9.23 -1.86 8.50
N GLU A 83 8.13 -1.42 7.92
CA GLU A 83 6.82 -2.01 8.15
C GLU A 83 6.69 -3.41 7.53
N MET A 84 7.26 -3.64 6.35
CA MET A 84 7.37 -4.98 5.78
C MET A 84 8.21 -5.91 6.67
N THR A 85 9.35 -5.42 7.17
CA THR A 85 10.21 -6.18 8.10
C THR A 85 9.47 -6.52 9.38
N ARG A 86 8.75 -5.56 9.99
CA ARG A 86 7.93 -5.79 11.19
C ARG A 86 6.86 -6.86 10.96
N ASN A 87 6.30 -6.91 9.77
CA ASN A 87 5.29 -7.90 9.36
C ASN A 87 5.88 -9.24 8.88
N GLY A 88 7.19 -9.48 9.02
CA GLY A 88 7.82 -10.76 8.68
C GLY A 88 8.35 -10.86 7.24
N PHE A 89 8.45 -9.75 6.52
CA PHE A 89 8.99 -9.67 5.16
C PHE A 89 10.29 -8.81 5.12
N PRO A 90 11.39 -9.28 5.72
CA PRO A 90 12.61 -8.48 5.88
C PRO A 90 13.22 -8.08 4.55
N GLY A 91 13.70 -6.84 4.47
CA GLY A 91 14.34 -6.28 3.29
C GLY A 91 13.39 -5.98 2.11
N ARG A 92 12.08 -6.18 2.25
CA ARG A 92 11.11 -5.95 1.17
C ARG A 92 10.61 -4.51 1.20
N SER A 93 10.69 -3.84 0.07
CA SER A 93 10.07 -2.52 -0.19
C SER A 93 9.92 -2.36 -1.70
N PHE A 94 9.22 -1.31 -2.14
CA PHE A 94 9.23 -0.98 -3.56
C PHE A 94 10.64 -0.53 -3.99
N GLY A 95 11.10 -1.00 -5.14
CA GLY A 95 12.38 -0.62 -5.69
C GLY A 95 12.38 0.83 -6.17
N LEU A 96 13.51 1.51 -6.02
CA LEU A 96 13.77 2.83 -6.62
C LEU A 96 15.02 2.75 -7.50
N GLU A 97 14.92 3.27 -8.72
CA GLU A 97 16.08 3.46 -9.58
C GLU A 97 16.82 4.72 -9.11
N ARG A 98 18.15 4.60 -8.93
CA ARG A 98 19.00 5.70 -8.47
C ARG A 98 19.95 6.13 -9.58
N LEU A 99 20.20 7.44 -9.66
CA LEU A 99 21.19 8.04 -10.52
C LEU A 99 22.59 7.92 -9.88
N GLU A 100 23.65 8.18 -10.64
CA GLU A 100 25.04 8.14 -10.16
C GLU A 100 25.30 9.11 -9.00
N ASN A 101 24.62 10.25 -8.97
CA ASN A 101 24.68 11.19 -7.84
C ASN A 101 23.90 10.76 -6.62
N GLY A 102 23.19 9.62 -6.67
CA GLY A 102 22.38 9.08 -5.59
C GLY A 102 20.95 9.60 -5.51
N ASN A 103 20.53 10.53 -6.36
CA ASN A 103 19.12 10.92 -6.48
C ASN A 103 18.27 9.77 -6.99
N VAL A 104 17.00 9.78 -6.63
CA VAL A 104 16.00 8.92 -7.23
C VAL A 104 15.76 9.38 -8.68
N LYS A 105 15.70 8.45 -9.61
CA LYS A 105 15.43 8.76 -11.01
C LYS A 105 13.97 9.19 -11.19
N LEU A 106 13.80 10.42 -11.66
CA LEU A 106 12.51 11.00 -12.03
C LEU A 106 12.45 11.12 -13.56
N HIS A 107 11.40 10.55 -14.17
CA HIS A 107 11.17 10.75 -15.60
C HIS A 107 10.40 12.05 -15.79
N VAL A 108 11.06 13.10 -16.27
CA VAL A 108 10.39 14.38 -16.57
C VAL A 108 9.63 14.22 -17.88
N VAL A 109 8.29 14.28 -17.79
CA VAL A 109 7.40 14.18 -18.95
C VAL A 109 6.62 15.47 -19.10
N ARG A 110 6.71 16.10 -20.27
CA ARG A 110 5.97 17.32 -20.60
C ARG A 110 4.72 16.96 -21.40
N GLY A 111 3.56 17.27 -20.83
CA GLY A 111 2.26 17.10 -21.48
C GLY A 111 2.07 18.06 -22.64
N LYS A 112 1.10 17.76 -23.49
CA LYS A 112 0.79 18.53 -24.72
C LYS A 112 -0.08 19.75 -24.46
N LYS A 113 -0.72 19.81 -23.30
CA LYS A 113 -1.70 20.82 -22.92
C LYS A 113 -1.20 21.68 -21.77
N PRO A 114 -1.80 22.87 -21.56
CA PRO A 114 -1.56 23.67 -20.36
C PRO A 114 -1.86 22.88 -19.09
N SER A 115 -1.11 23.17 -18.03
CA SER A 115 -1.16 22.46 -16.75
C SER A 115 -2.58 22.33 -16.17
N ARG A 116 -3.41 23.35 -16.32
CA ARG A 116 -4.79 23.35 -15.80
C ARG A 116 -5.76 22.40 -16.50
N GLU A 117 -5.40 21.87 -17.67
CA GLU A 117 -6.16 20.81 -18.32
C GLU A 117 -5.91 19.42 -17.72
N TYR A 118 -4.90 19.30 -16.86
CA TYR A 118 -4.61 18.11 -16.07
C TYR A 118 -5.06 18.25 -14.61
N SER A 119 -6.13 19.01 -14.38
CA SER A 119 -6.67 19.29 -13.05
C SER A 119 -7.26 18.05 -12.38
N TYR A 120 -7.51 18.16 -11.08
CA TYR A 120 -8.20 17.13 -10.29
C TYR A 120 -9.52 16.69 -10.95
N GLY A 121 -9.83 15.40 -10.86
CA GLY A 121 -10.98 14.80 -11.52
C GLY A 121 -10.60 14.16 -12.86
N PRO A 122 -11.02 14.70 -14.01
CA PRO A 122 -10.77 14.06 -15.30
C PRO A 122 -9.32 14.14 -15.79
N GLY A 123 -8.47 14.93 -15.12
CA GLY A 123 -7.12 15.24 -15.59
C GLY A 123 -6.16 14.05 -15.61
N HIS A 124 -6.44 12.97 -14.87
CA HIS A 124 -5.59 11.77 -14.91
C HIS A 124 -5.61 11.07 -16.29
N ASN A 125 -6.74 11.02 -16.98
CA ASN A 125 -6.83 10.36 -18.28
C ASN A 125 -5.92 11.00 -19.34
N PRO A 126 -5.98 12.34 -19.59
CA PRO A 126 -5.06 12.97 -20.51
C PRO A 126 -3.59 12.89 -20.03
N CYS A 127 -3.33 12.99 -18.74
CA CYS A 127 -2.00 12.83 -18.18
C CYS A 127 -1.43 11.45 -18.50
N MET A 128 -2.16 10.37 -18.22
CA MET A 128 -1.73 9.01 -18.53
C MET A 128 -1.63 8.75 -20.05
N ALA A 129 -2.44 9.41 -20.88
CA ALA A 129 -2.32 9.31 -22.32
C ALA A 129 -0.98 9.88 -22.81
N ASP A 130 -0.60 11.06 -22.34
CA ASP A 130 0.68 11.70 -22.69
C ASP A 130 1.89 10.89 -22.15
N ILE A 131 1.78 10.34 -20.93
CA ILE A 131 2.83 9.45 -20.36
C ILE A 131 2.99 8.18 -21.21
N ARG A 132 1.90 7.55 -21.64
CA ARG A 132 1.97 6.34 -22.48
C ARG A 132 2.61 6.63 -23.83
N GLU A 133 2.29 7.77 -24.44
CA GLU A 133 2.91 8.19 -25.70
C GLU A 133 4.41 8.47 -25.52
N TRP A 134 4.77 9.17 -24.42
CA TRP A 134 6.17 9.36 -24.07
C TRP A 134 6.90 8.02 -23.88
N ALA A 135 6.30 7.07 -23.17
CA ALA A 135 6.87 5.76 -22.93
C ALA A 135 7.05 4.96 -24.25
N ALA A 136 6.09 5.07 -25.17
CA ALA A 136 6.21 4.44 -26.50
C ALA A 136 7.37 5.03 -27.34
N ALA A 137 7.63 6.33 -27.17
CA ALA A 137 8.78 7.00 -27.80
C ALA A 137 10.12 6.74 -27.09
N ASN A 138 10.07 6.24 -25.85
CA ASN A 138 11.24 5.97 -25.00
C ASN A 138 11.18 4.54 -24.43
N PRO A 139 11.29 3.50 -25.27
CA PRO A 139 11.12 2.11 -24.86
C PRO A 139 12.14 1.72 -23.80
N GLY A 140 11.67 0.98 -22.76
CA GLY A 140 12.49 0.49 -21.66
C GLY A 140 12.75 1.51 -20.53
N GLN A 141 12.26 2.74 -20.64
CA GLN A 141 12.38 3.71 -19.56
C GLN A 141 11.45 3.38 -18.37
N LEU A 142 10.23 2.94 -18.65
CA LEU A 142 9.34 2.41 -17.59
C LEU A 142 9.62 0.91 -17.41
N ARG A 143 10.00 0.53 -16.19
CA ARG A 143 10.50 -0.82 -15.88
C ARG A 143 9.52 -1.68 -15.09
N SER A 144 8.36 -1.13 -14.74
CA SER A 144 7.26 -1.83 -14.07
C SER A 144 5.92 -1.34 -14.58
N GLU A 145 4.85 -2.00 -14.15
CA GLU A 145 3.49 -1.55 -14.45
C GLU A 145 2.99 -0.47 -13.46
N HIS A 146 3.75 -0.20 -12.39
CA HIS A 146 3.38 0.80 -11.38
C HIS A 146 4.02 2.15 -11.68
N ILE A 147 3.20 3.20 -11.67
CA ILE A 147 3.62 4.56 -11.96
C ILE A 147 3.13 5.50 -10.86
N LEU A 148 4.08 6.21 -10.25
CA LEU A 148 3.78 7.37 -9.41
C LEU A 148 3.98 8.64 -10.25
N VAL A 149 2.92 9.41 -10.44
CA VAL A 149 2.94 10.69 -11.15
C VAL A 149 2.93 11.81 -10.12
N ILE A 150 3.94 12.67 -10.16
CA ILE A 150 4.05 13.84 -9.28
C ILE A 150 3.92 15.10 -10.14
N MET A 151 3.07 16.04 -9.72
CA MET A 151 2.76 17.24 -10.50
C MET A 151 2.89 18.51 -9.65
N PRO A 152 3.47 19.60 -10.20
CA PRO A 152 3.40 20.90 -9.55
C PRO A 152 1.95 21.33 -9.31
N THR A 153 1.67 21.82 -8.10
CA THR A 153 0.32 22.26 -7.71
C THR A 153 -0.13 23.55 -8.37
N PHE A 154 -1.45 23.72 -8.44
CA PHE A 154 -2.08 25.02 -8.61
C PHE A 154 -2.38 25.59 -7.23
N TYR A 155 -2.03 26.86 -7.01
CA TYR A 155 -2.47 27.55 -5.81
C TYR A 155 -3.97 27.85 -5.93
N ASP A 156 -4.73 27.42 -4.93
CA ASP A 156 -6.08 27.94 -4.73
C ASP A 156 -6.06 29.03 -3.67
N GLU A 157 -5.86 30.27 -4.11
CA GLU A 157 -5.88 31.46 -3.25
C GLU A 157 -7.28 31.78 -2.69
N LYS A 158 -8.33 31.11 -3.23
CA LYS A 158 -9.72 31.44 -2.90
C LYS A 158 -10.12 31.10 -1.48
N ASN A 159 -9.42 30.15 -0.85
CA ASN A 159 -9.82 29.64 0.46
C ASN A 159 -9.00 30.19 1.62
N ASN A 160 -8.10 31.13 1.41
CA ASN A 160 -7.14 31.61 2.45
C ASN A 160 -6.38 30.47 3.17
N ASP A 161 -6.45 29.24 2.65
CA ASP A 161 -5.95 28.03 3.29
C ASP A 161 -4.48 27.77 2.93
N MET A 162 -3.93 28.47 1.95
CA MET A 162 -2.55 28.24 1.45
C MET A 162 -2.24 26.76 1.20
N SER A 163 -3.25 25.90 1.17
CA SER A 163 -3.09 24.47 0.96
C SER A 163 -2.86 24.22 -0.53
N PRO A 164 -1.73 23.60 -0.89
CA PRO A 164 -1.45 23.24 -2.27
C PRO A 164 -2.54 22.30 -2.81
N GLY A 165 -2.88 22.42 -4.09
CA GLY A 165 -3.90 21.57 -4.68
C GLY A 165 -4.13 21.78 -6.17
N GLY A 166 -5.26 21.28 -6.66
CA GLY A 166 -5.75 21.46 -8.02
C GLY A 166 -5.34 20.36 -9.01
N VAL A 167 -4.30 19.60 -8.72
CA VAL A 167 -3.83 18.45 -9.52
C VAL A 167 -4.43 17.14 -9.02
N PRO A 168 -4.47 16.06 -9.82
CA PRO A 168 -4.87 14.74 -9.37
C PRO A 168 -4.08 14.30 -8.13
N PHE A 169 -4.77 13.76 -7.14
CA PHE A 169 -4.18 13.27 -5.91
C PHE A 169 -4.99 12.08 -5.39
N TYR A 170 -4.64 10.89 -5.87
CA TYR A 170 -5.27 9.61 -5.53
C TYR A 170 -4.51 8.44 -6.15
N GLY A 171 -4.68 7.24 -5.58
CA GLY A 171 -4.23 5.98 -6.17
C GLY A 171 -5.36 5.25 -6.88
N LEU A 172 -5.10 4.72 -8.06
CA LEU A 172 -6.07 3.95 -8.85
C LEU A 172 -5.37 2.85 -9.66
N GLY A 173 -5.69 1.61 -9.36
CA GLY A 173 -5.08 0.46 -10.01
C GLY A 173 -3.58 0.38 -9.76
N ARG A 174 -2.75 0.60 -10.80
CA ARG A 174 -1.28 0.62 -10.69
C ARG A 174 -0.71 2.02 -10.88
N ASN A 175 -1.56 3.04 -10.80
CA ASN A 175 -1.16 4.43 -10.92
C ASN A 175 -1.43 5.16 -9.60
N CYS A 176 -0.52 6.03 -9.23
CA CYS A 176 -0.67 6.95 -8.11
C CYS A 176 -0.40 8.36 -8.62
N PHE A 177 -1.20 9.32 -8.18
CA PHE A 177 -1.02 10.73 -8.46
C PHE A 177 -0.75 11.47 -7.16
N ALA A 178 0.29 12.28 -7.15
CA ALA A 178 0.70 13.10 -6.03
C ALA A 178 1.08 14.51 -6.51
N LEU A 179 1.30 15.39 -5.57
CA LEU A 179 1.59 16.80 -5.84
C LEU A 179 3.00 17.19 -5.38
N ASP A 180 3.53 18.25 -5.98
CA ASP A 180 4.76 18.92 -5.56
C ASP A 180 4.52 20.43 -5.38
N TYR A 181 5.12 21.01 -4.33
CA TYR A 181 5.11 22.43 -4.03
C TYR A 181 6.38 22.85 -3.30
N ALA A 182 6.70 24.13 -3.24
CA ALA A 182 8.01 24.62 -2.77
C ALA A 182 8.41 24.15 -1.35
N HIS A 183 7.44 23.94 -0.45
CA HIS A 183 7.68 23.48 0.92
C HIS A 183 7.46 21.95 1.09
N PHE A 184 7.27 21.20 0.00
CA PHE A 184 7.26 19.75 0.02
C PHE A 184 8.69 19.23 0.15
N ASP A 185 9.24 19.35 1.36
CA ASP A 185 10.66 19.16 1.67
C ASP A 185 10.80 18.49 3.04
N ILE A 186 11.61 17.44 3.11
CA ILE A 186 11.82 16.62 4.31
C ILE A 186 12.31 17.42 5.52
N LYS A 187 12.91 18.60 5.30
CA LYS A 187 13.34 19.49 6.39
C LYS A 187 12.21 19.88 7.34
N HIS A 188 10.95 19.82 6.89
CA HIS A 188 9.77 20.15 7.70
C HIS A 188 9.17 18.92 8.41
N LEU A 189 9.70 17.71 8.17
CA LEU A 189 9.15 16.48 8.73
C LEU A 189 9.22 16.45 10.25
N GLY A 190 8.07 16.15 10.89
CA GLY A 190 7.96 16.04 12.33
C GLY A 190 7.92 17.38 13.08
N GLN A 191 7.84 18.51 12.36
CA GLN A 191 7.78 19.83 12.99
C GLN A 191 6.32 20.26 13.23
N ASP A 192 6.05 20.80 14.42
CA ASP A 192 4.75 21.40 14.74
C ASP A 192 4.70 22.86 14.26
N THR A 193 4.93 23.05 12.97
CA THR A 193 4.78 24.32 12.24
C THR A 193 3.70 24.18 11.18
N HIS A 194 3.31 25.28 10.54
CA HIS A 194 2.38 25.23 9.41
C HIS A 194 2.91 24.34 8.29
N GLU A 195 4.17 24.53 7.89
CA GLU A 195 4.86 23.74 6.84
C GLU A 195 4.99 22.28 7.23
N GLY A 196 5.29 21.98 8.51
CA GLY A 196 5.38 20.61 9.02
C GLY A 196 4.04 19.87 8.98
N ARG A 197 2.96 20.54 9.38
CA ARG A 197 1.60 19.97 9.28
C ARG A 197 1.15 19.78 7.82
N LEU A 198 1.50 20.70 6.92
CA LEU A 198 1.26 20.56 5.48
C LEU A 198 2.07 19.39 4.91
N LEU A 199 3.34 19.24 5.30
CA LEU A 199 4.15 18.11 4.86
C LEU A 199 3.55 16.79 5.33
N THR A 200 3.16 16.67 6.61
CA THR A 200 2.49 15.49 7.14
C THR A 200 1.26 15.12 6.31
N LYS A 201 0.38 16.08 6.04
CA LYS A 201 -0.82 15.87 5.22
C LYS A 201 -0.49 15.33 3.82
N TRP A 202 0.44 15.97 3.12
CA TRP A 202 0.69 15.67 1.71
C TRP A 202 1.69 14.53 1.51
N LEU A 203 2.69 14.36 2.38
CA LEU A 203 3.59 13.21 2.34
C LEU A 203 2.88 11.93 2.84
N GLY A 204 2.12 12.07 3.91
CA GLY A 204 1.26 10.97 4.38
C GLY A 204 0.21 10.61 3.34
N GLY A 205 -0.40 11.60 2.71
CA GLY A 205 -1.28 11.42 1.57
C GLY A 205 -0.58 10.70 0.41
N LEU A 206 0.63 11.13 0.00
CA LEU A 206 1.41 10.44 -1.03
C LEU A 206 1.66 8.98 -0.65
N ALA A 207 2.09 8.71 0.58
CA ALA A 207 2.34 7.33 1.03
C ALA A 207 1.06 6.48 1.01
N HIS A 208 -0.09 7.04 1.40
CA HIS A 208 -1.40 6.39 1.37
C HIS A 208 -1.88 6.14 -0.06
N GLU A 209 -1.87 7.17 -0.91
CA GLU A 209 -2.29 7.05 -2.31
C GLU A 209 -1.35 6.13 -3.11
N LEU A 210 -0.04 6.13 -2.78
CA LEU A 210 0.89 5.13 -3.31
C LEU A 210 0.47 3.72 -2.88
N GLY A 211 0.01 3.55 -1.64
CA GLY A 211 -0.59 2.29 -1.19
C GLY A 211 -1.70 1.81 -2.14
N HIS A 212 -2.63 2.69 -2.53
CA HIS A 212 -3.64 2.37 -3.53
C HIS A 212 -3.04 2.09 -4.91
N GLY A 213 -2.04 2.87 -5.35
CA GLY A 213 -1.28 2.60 -6.57
C GLY A 213 -0.45 1.31 -6.52
N LEU A 214 -0.24 0.74 -5.35
CA LEU A 214 0.31 -0.59 -5.09
C LEU A 214 -0.80 -1.65 -4.86
N ASN A 215 -2.02 -1.28 -5.19
CA ASN A 215 -3.25 -2.06 -5.08
C ASN A 215 -3.66 -2.40 -3.63
N LEU A 216 -3.35 -1.60 -2.63
CA LEU A 216 -3.88 -1.79 -1.28
C LEU A 216 -5.31 -1.24 -1.20
N PRO A 217 -6.27 -1.96 -0.60
CA PRO A 217 -7.54 -1.39 -0.19
C PRO A 217 -7.36 -0.54 1.07
N HIS A 218 -8.35 0.29 1.38
CA HIS A 218 -8.46 0.84 2.73
C HIS A 218 -8.56 -0.31 3.75
N ASN A 219 -7.95 -0.12 4.90
CA ASN A 219 -8.12 -1.01 6.04
C ASN A 219 -7.68 -0.33 7.34
N GLU A 220 -8.41 -0.65 8.40
CA GLU A 220 -8.07 -0.36 9.78
C GLU A 220 -7.38 -1.56 10.43
N GLY A 221 -6.63 -1.30 11.50
CA GLY A 221 -6.10 -2.34 12.37
C GLY A 221 -7.11 -2.76 13.44
N THR A 222 -6.81 -3.86 14.09
CA THR A 222 -7.54 -4.32 15.28
C THR A 222 -7.43 -3.30 16.43
N VAL A 223 -8.28 -3.43 17.45
CA VAL A 223 -8.21 -2.58 18.64
C VAL A 223 -6.83 -2.67 19.31
N THR A 224 -6.29 -3.90 19.42
CA THR A 224 -4.96 -4.15 19.99
C THR A 224 -3.84 -3.54 19.13
N ASP A 225 -3.88 -3.73 17.82
CA ASP A 225 -2.88 -3.17 16.89
C ASP A 225 -2.81 -1.64 16.98
N LYS A 226 -3.96 -0.98 16.96
CA LYS A 226 -4.05 0.48 17.07
C LYS A 226 -3.51 1.00 18.39
N ALA A 227 -3.82 0.31 19.50
CA ALA A 227 -3.29 0.68 20.82
C ALA A 227 -1.76 0.53 20.89
N ALA A 228 -1.17 -0.46 20.22
CA ALA A 228 0.25 -0.76 20.25
C ALA A 228 1.07 0.05 19.22
N MET A 229 0.52 0.29 18.02
CA MET A 229 1.28 0.76 16.86
C MET A 229 0.81 2.12 16.30
N GLY A 230 -0.27 2.67 16.80
CA GLY A 230 -0.81 3.97 16.37
C GLY A 230 -1.84 3.85 15.25
N THR A 231 -1.67 4.57 14.15
CA THR A 231 -2.69 4.69 13.09
C THR A 231 -2.26 3.94 11.83
N PRO A 232 -3.08 3.02 11.29
CA PRO A 232 -2.72 2.31 10.06
C PRO A 232 -2.70 3.27 8.86
N LEU A 233 -1.68 3.14 8.00
CA LEU A 233 -1.49 4.01 6.84
C LEU A 233 -2.71 3.99 5.92
N MET A 234 -3.27 2.81 5.64
CA MET A 234 -4.42 2.65 4.74
C MET A 234 -5.79 2.95 5.40
N GLY A 235 -5.81 3.36 6.67
CA GLY A 235 -6.90 4.04 7.34
C GLY A 235 -6.63 5.54 7.38
N ALA A 236 -6.57 6.12 8.58
CA ALA A 236 -6.33 7.56 8.79
C ALA A 236 -4.85 7.95 8.93
N GLY A 237 -3.91 7.03 8.64
CA GLY A 237 -2.48 7.24 8.86
C GLY A 237 -1.84 8.32 7.99
N ASN A 238 -2.49 8.71 6.89
CA ASN A 238 -2.08 9.87 6.09
C ASN A 238 -2.04 11.19 6.87
N TYR A 239 -2.83 11.31 7.94
CA TYR A 239 -2.85 12.50 8.81
C TYR A 239 -1.86 12.45 9.98
N THR A 240 -1.22 11.32 10.19
CA THR A 240 -0.27 11.09 11.30
C THR A 240 1.17 10.87 10.84
N PHE A 241 1.36 10.63 9.55
CA PHE A 241 2.63 10.21 8.95
C PHE A 241 3.77 11.17 9.26
N GLY A 242 4.83 10.65 9.90
CA GLY A 242 5.99 11.43 10.30
C GLY A 242 5.82 12.30 11.55
N MET A 243 4.60 12.37 12.13
CA MET A 243 4.32 13.11 13.37
C MET A 243 4.04 12.18 14.56
N THR A 244 3.23 11.15 14.35
CA THR A 244 2.91 10.13 15.35
C THR A 244 3.02 8.74 14.74
N PRO A 245 3.05 7.66 15.54
CA PRO A 245 3.22 6.32 15.02
C PRO A 245 2.18 5.96 13.95
N THR A 246 2.68 5.56 12.80
CA THR A 246 1.90 5.11 11.64
C THR A 246 2.45 3.76 11.19
N TYR A 247 1.58 2.82 10.80
CA TYR A 247 2.00 1.46 10.48
C TYR A 247 1.24 0.85 9.30
N LEU A 248 1.76 -0.26 8.75
CA LEU A 248 1.05 -1.14 7.82
C LEU A 248 0.48 -2.34 8.57
N THR A 249 -0.77 -2.67 8.31
CA THR A 249 -1.36 -3.93 8.79
C THR A 249 -0.69 -5.13 8.14
N LEU A 250 -0.73 -6.30 8.77
CA LEU A 250 -0.26 -7.55 8.14
C LEU A 250 -1.01 -7.86 6.83
N ASN A 251 -2.30 -7.48 6.74
CA ASN A 251 -3.06 -7.56 5.49
C ASN A 251 -2.35 -6.80 4.37
N SER A 252 -2.03 -5.53 4.59
CA SER A 252 -1.32 -4.70 3.61
C SER A 252 0.04 -5.30 3.24
N ALA A 253 0.81 -5.77 4.22
CA ALA A 253 2.12 -6.38 3.97
C ALA A 253 2.03 -7.65 3.12
N ARG A 254 1.05 -8.53 3.33
CA ARG A 254 0.80 -9.72 2.50
C ARG A 254 0.45 -9.36 1.05
N LEU A 255 -0.31 -8.28 0.87
CA LEU A 255 -0.63 -7.80 -0.47
C LEU A 255 0.63 -7.25 -1.17
N LEU A 256 1.45 -6.50 -0.46
CA LEU A 256 2.70 -5.93 -0.99
C LEU A 256 3.74 -7.01 -1.30
N ASP A 257 3.80 -8.10 -0.53
CA ASP A 257 4.71 -9.22 -0.81
C ASP A 257 4.49 -9.80 -2.22
N ARG A 258 3.28 -9.70 -2.78
CA ARG A 258 2.95 -10.13 -4.14
C ARG A 258 2.77 -8.95 -5.12
N CYS A 259 3.27 -7.77 -4.80
CA CYS A 259 3.29 -6.63 -5.70
C CYS A 259 4.57 -6.62 -6.54
N GLN A 260 4.46 -6.37 -7.84
CA GLN A 260 5.57 -6.42 -8.79
C GLN A 260 6.78 -5.61 -8.32
N VAL A 261 6.57 -4.39 -7.84
CA VAL A 261 7.67 -3.49 -7.43
C VAL A 261 8.32 -3.87 -6.10
N PHE A 262 7.80 -4.87 -5.40
CA PHE A 262 8.39 -5.49 -4.21
C PHE A 262 9.13 -6.78 -4.53
N ALA A 263 9.09 -7.25 -5.78
CA ALA A 263 9.77 -8.48 -6.19
C ALA A 263 11.29 -8.31 -6.11
N PRO A 264 12.03 -9.22 -5.41
CA PRO A 264 13.47 -9.12 -5.34
C PRO A 264 14.13 -9.34 -6.69
N ALA A 265 15.32 -8.79 -6.87
CA ALA A 265 16.11 -9.00 -8.09
C ALA A 265 16.25 -10.50 -8.40
N GLY A 266 16.05 -10.84 -9.67
CA GLY A 266 16.06 -12.23 -10.15
C GLY A 266 14.71 -12.96 -10.05
N ASP A 267 13.67 -12.34 -9.49
CA ASP A 267 12.31 -12.89 -9.53
C ASP A 267 11.81 -12.94 -10.98
N LYS A 268 11.40 -14.13 -11.43
CA LYS A 268 10.93 -14.39 -12.80
C LYS A 268 9.40 -14.51 -12.89
N THR A 269 8.70 -14.13 -11.85
CA THR A 269 7.23 -14.13 -11.84
C THR A 269 6.69 -13.26 -12.97
N ALA A 270 5.81 -13.83 -13.80
CA ALA A 270 5.05 -13.07 -14.79
C ALA A 270 3.92 -12.32 -14.06
N PHE A 271 4.27 -11.20 -13.42
CA PHE A 271 3.32 -10.43 -12.64
C PHE A 271 2.13 -10.00 -13.47
N TYR A 272 0.94 -10.12 -12.88
CA TYR A 272 -0.35 -9.69 -13.43
C TYR A 272 -0.73 -10.36 -14.76
N ALA A 273 0.02 -11.37 -15.20
CA ALA A 273 -0.36 -12.18 -16.36
C ALA A 273 -1.72 -12.85 -16.12
N GLU A 274 -2.44 -13.08 -17.21
CA GLU A 274 -3.70 -13.80 -17.15
C GLU A 274 -3.46 -15.23 -16.61
N CYS A 275 -4.25 -15.62 -15.61
CA CYS A 275 -4.23 -16.93 -15.03
C CYS A 275 -5.62 -17.32 -14.53
N PRO A 276 -5.91 -18.62 -14.28
CA PRO A 276 -7.18 -19.04 -13.72
C PRO A 276 -7.49 -18.28 -12.42
N LYS A 277 -8.74 -17.86 -12.27
CA LYS A 277 -9.22 -17.24 -11.04
C LYS A 277 -9.14 -18.24 -9.88
N PRO A 278 -9.01 -17.75 -8.62
CA PRO A 278 -9.18 -18.59 -7.45
C PRO A 278 -10.55 -19.30 -7.49
N GLU A 279 -10.57 -20.56 -7.13
CA GLU A 279 -11.80 -21.34 -7.02
C GLU A 279 -12.11 -21.53 -5.53
N ILE A 280 -13.24 -20.98 -5.08
CA ILE A 280 -13.74 -21.18 -3.72
C ILE A 280 -14.64 -22.41 -3.74
N GLN A 281 -14.18 -23.48 -3.09
CA GLN A 281 -14.88 -24.78 -3.05
C GLN A 281 -15.88 -24.84 -1.90
N ALA A 282 -15.55 -24.21 -0.77
CA ALA A 282 -16.40 -24.15 0.40
C ALA A 282 -16.05 -22.93 1.27
N ALA A 283 -17.06 -22.37 1.94
CA ALA A 283 -16.87 -21.39 2.98
C ALA A 283 -17.95 -21.54 4.05
N SER A 284 -17.59 -21.31 5.33
CA SER A 284 -18.54 -21.29 6.44
C SER A 284 -18.10 -20.29 7.50
N LEU A 285 -19.06 -19.60 8.09
CA LEU A 285 -18.88 -18.72 9.24
C LEU A 285 -19.45 -19.39 10.49
N LYS A 286 -18.67 -19.42 11.54
CA LYS A 286 -19.05 -20.00 12.85
C LYS A 286 -18.88 -18.95 13.95
N TRP A 287 -19.74 -19.02 14.95
CA TRP A 287 -19.54 -18.26 16.20
C TRP A 287 -19.00 -19.20 17.28
N VAL A 288 -17.73 -19.05 17.65
CA VAL A 288 -17.03 -19.89 18.61
C VAL A 288 -16.56 -19.05 19.79
N GLY A 289 -17.18 -19.25 20.95
CA GLY A 289 -16.88 -18.45 22.14
C GLY A 289 -17.11 -16.95 21.91
N GLU A 290 -16.06 -16.15 22.02
CA GLU A 290 -16.06 -14.70 21.80
C GLU A 290 -15.46 -14.31 20.44
N ALA A 291 -15.48 -15.20 19.47
CA ALA A 291 -14.94 -14.94 18.13
C ALA A 291 -15.84 -15.48 17.02
N LEU A 292 -15.73 -14.87 15.84
CA LEU A 292 -16.20 -15.46 14.60
C LEU A 292 -15.03 -16.19 13.94
N GLU A 293 -15.25 -17.40 13.44
CA GLU A 293 -14.31 -18.16 12.65
C GLU A 293 -14.85 -18.30 11.22
N LEU A 294 -14.09 -17.83 10.25
CA LEU A 294 -14.39 -18.01 8.83
C LEU A 294 -13.43 -19.05 8.27
N ASP A 295 -13.97 -20.23 7.91
CA ASP A 295 -13.26 -21.30 7.25
C ASP A 295 -13.48 -21.18 5.74
N ILE A 296 -12.40 -21.25 4.96
CA ILE A 296 -12.42 -21.13 3.50
C ILE A 296 -11.58 -22.25 2.89
N THR A 297 -12.15 -22.98 1.94
CA THR A 297 -11.41 -23.91 1.07
C THR A 297 -11.34 -23.30 -0.33
N CYS A 298 -10.13 -22.95 -0.78
CA CYS A 298 -9.93 -22.37 -2.11
C CYS A 298 -8.57 -22.74 -2.70
N THR A 299 -8.48 -22.73 -4.04
CA THR A 299 -7.26 -23.00 -4.78
C THR A 299 -6.69 -21.73 -5.43
N GLY A 300 -5.42 -21.77 -5.84
CA GLY A 300 -4.79 -20.71 -6.64
C GLY A 300 -4.34 -19.48 -5.85
N CYS A 301 -4.32 -19.51 -4.52
CA CYS A 301 -3.96 -18.37 -3.68
C CYS A 301 -2.64 -18.57 -2.92
N THR A 302 -1.88 -17.49 -2.77
CA THR A 302 -0.78 -17.42 -1.80
C THR A 302 -1.29 -16.94 -0.45
N TYR A 303 -2.14 -15.91 -0.47
CA TYR A 303 -2.75 -15.35 0.73
C TYR A 303 -4.26 -15.22 0.57
N VAL A 304 -4.94 -15.41 1.69
CA VAL A 304 -6.36 -15.09 1.87
C VAL A 304 -6.45 -14.21 3.11
N ASN A 305 -7.13 -13.09 3.02
CA ASN A 305 -7.31 -12.15 4.13
C ASN A 305 -8.78 -11.75 4.21
N ALA A 306 -9.22 -11.25 5.37
CA ALA A 306 -10.59 -10.78 5.57
C ALA A 306 -10.60 -9.33 6.04
N LEU A 307 -11.53 -8.55 5.51
CA LEU A 307 -11.84 -7.19 5.95
C LEU A 307 -13.27 -7.19 6.48
N VAL A 308 -13.43 -6.96 7.77
CA VAL A 308 -14.76 -6.81 8.39
C VAL A 308 -15.20 -5.36 8.19
N GLN A 309 -16.26 -5.20 7.40
CA GLN A 309 -16.74 -3.91 6.93
C GLN A 309 -17.43 -3.11 8.04
N ASP A 310 -17.38 -1.79 7.94
CA ASP A 310 -18.15 -0.86 8.76
C ASP A 310 -19.54 -0.63 8.12
N PRO A 311 -20.65 -0.97 8.81
CA PRO A 311 -21.99 -0.71 8.29
C PRO A 311 -22.33 0.80 8.23
N PRO A 312 -23.03 1.25 7.21
CA PRO A 312 -23.47 0.51 6.02
C PRO A 312 -22.34 0.37 4.99
N TYR A 313 -21.81 -0.83 4.86
CA TYR A 313 -20.64 -1.17 4.05
C TYR A 313 -20.75 -0.76 2.56
N VAL A 314 -21.96 -0.55 2.04
CA VAL A 314 -22.19 -0.07 0.67
C VAL A 314 -21.85 1.40 0.47
N VAL A 315 -21.69 2.17 1.53
CA VAL A 315 -21.46 3.63 1.51
C VAL A 315 -20.03 3.97 1.95
N ASN A 316 -19.44 3.16 2.80
CA ASN A 316 -18.26 3.52 3.60
C ASN A 316 -16.91 3.27 2.91
N GLN A 317 -16.88 2.76 1.70
CA GLN A 317 -15.68 2.57 0.87
C GLN A 317 -14.48 1.94 1.59
N ASP A 318 -14.74 1.06 2.57
CA ASP A 318 -13.73 0.30 3.34
C ASP A 318 -12.82 1.11 4.28
N TYR A 319 -13.02 2.42 4.46
CA TYR A 319 -12.12 3.27 5.27
C TYR A 319 -11.89 2.74 6.68
N ASP A 320 -12.93 2.20 7.31
CA ASP A 320 -12.90 1.70 8.68
C ASP A 320 -12.96 0.16 8.74
N ALA A 321 -12.75 -0.55 7.62
CA ALA A 321 -12.78 -2.01 7.58
C ALA A 321 -11.61 -2.61 8.37
N VAL A 322 -11.91 -3.42 9.39
CA VAL A 322 -10.87 -4.04 10.23
C VAL A 322 -10.30 -5.27 9.54
N ALA A 323 -8.98 -5.29 9.39
CA ALA A 323 -8.25 -6.32 8.66
C ALA A 323 -7.84 -7.50 9.55
N PHE A 324 -8.12 -8.71 9.09
CA PHE A 324 -7.67 -9.97 9.67
C PHE A 324 -7.00 -10.84 8.62
N CYS A 325 -5.93 -11.53 9.02
CA CYS A 325 -5.21 -12.43 8.16
C CYS A 325 -5.53 -13.88 8.48
N THR A 326 -5.75 -14.70 7.45
CA THR A 326 -5.97 -16.12 7.65
C THR A 326 -4.69 -16.85 8.04
N GLU A 327 -4.86 -17.96 8.75
CA GLU A 327 -3.89 -19.04 8.87
C GLU A 327 -4.20 -20.11 7.81
N ARG A 328 -3.15 -20.64 7.19
CA ARG A 328 -3.29 -21.81 6.32
C ARG A 328 -3.21 -23.06 7.18
N VAL A 329 -4.36 -23.69 7.44
CA VAL A 329 -4.48 -24.83 8.34
C VAL A 329 -4.22 -26.19 7.65
N ALA A 330 -4.41 -26.23 6.33
CA ALA A 330 -4.06 -27.36 5.48
C ALA A 330 -3.85 -26.89 4.02
N GLU A 331 -3.54 -27.81 3.11
CA GLU A 331 -3.50 -27.48 1.68
C GLU A 331 -4.87 -26.95 1.23
N ASN A 332 -4.88 -25.75 0.62
CA ASN A 332 -6.08 -25.03 0.15
C ASN A 332 -7.14 -24.72 1.23
N GLN A 333 -6.80 -24.88 2.52
CA GLN A 333 -7.68 -24.58 3.63
C GLN A 333 -7.14 -23.41 4.46
N TYR A 334 -7.96 -22.39 4.60
CA TYR A 334 -7.65 -21.15 5.31
C TYR A 334 -8.68 -20.88 6.39
N LYS A 335 -8.22 -20.46 7.53
CA LYS A 335 -9.07 -20.03 8.65
C LYS A 335 -8.70 -18.63 9.07
N VAL A 336 -9.68 -17.78 9.29
CA VAL A 336 -9.49 -16.53 10.02
C VAL A 336 -10.33 -16.56 11.28
N THR A 337 -9.70 -16.24 12.41
CA THR A 337 -10.39 -15.99 13.68
C THR A 337 -10.52 -14.49 13.86
N ILE A 338 -11.73 -14.03 14.13
CA ILE A 338 -12.11 -12.63 14.31
C ILE A 338 -12.63 -12.46 15.74
N PRO A 339 -11.77 -12.15 16.73
CA PRO A 339 -12.21 -11.91 18.08
C PRO A 339 -13.13 -10.68 18.10
N LEU A 340 -14.30 -10.78 18.73
CA LEU A 340 -15.28 -9.68 18.77
C LEU A 340 -14.73 -8.45 19.51
N ALA A 341 -13.83 -8.65 20.48
CA ALA A 341 -13.15 -7.58 21.20
C ALA A 341 -12.17 -6.78 20.34
N GLU A 342 -11.71 -7.32 19.20
CA GLU A 342 -10.81 -6.68 18.26
C GLU A 342 -11.54 -5.84 17.20
N LEU A 343 -12.86 -5.93 17.16
CA LEU A 343 -13.72 -5.10 16.32
C LEU A 343 -14.07 -3.79 17.05
N THR A 344 -14.23 -2.72 16.29
CA THR A 344 -14.74 -1.46 16.85
C THR A 344 -16.25 -1.58 17.13
N ALA A 345 -16.80 -0.62 17.88
CA ALA A 345 -18.25 -0.57 18.13
C ALA A 345 -19.07 -0.44 16.81
N ARG A 346 -18.45 -0.02 15.72
CA ARG A 346 -19.09 0.08 14.40
C ARG A 346 -19.29 -1.29 13.75
N GLN A 347 -18.32 -2.21 13.84
CA GLN A 347 -18.43 -3.56 13.29
C GLN A 347 -19.14 -4.52 14.25
N ASN A 348 -18.88 -4.41 15.55
CA ASN A 348 -19.49 -5.29 16.56
C ASN A 348 -20.83 -4.73 17.03
N THR A 349 -21.80 -4.60 16.14
CA THR A 349 -23.13 -4.06 16.46
C THR A 349 -24.06 -5.08 17.13
N GLY A 350 -23.80 -6.37 16.94
CA GLY A 350 -24.65 -7.47 17.39
C GLY A 350 -26.04 -7.50 16.74
N LYS A 351 -26.26 -6.72 15.67
CA LYS A 351 -27.57 -6.62 15.00
C LYS A 351 -27.41 -6.15 13.55
N GLY A 352 -28.37 -6.57 12.71
CA GLY A 352 -28.41 -6.21 11.30
C GLY A 352 -27.35 -6.92 10.45
N GLU A 353 -27.20 -6.49 9.24
CA GLU A 353 -26.26 -7.08 8.28
C GLU A 353 -24.83 -6.63 8.54
N GLN A 354 -23.90 -7.59 8.43
CA GLN A 354 -22.44 -7.38 8.52
C GLN A 354 -21.77 -7.92 7.27
N GLY A 355 -20.98 -7.07 6.59
CA GLY A 355 -20.17 -7.45 5.44
C GLY A 355 -18.78 -7.91 5.85
N ILE A 356 -18.28 -8.95 5.17
CA ILE A 356 -16.89 -9.38 5.21
C ILE A 356 -16.40 -9.46 3.77
N ASP A 357 -15.35 -8.70 3.45
CA ASP A 357 -14.65 -8.84 2.18
C ASP A 357 -13.48 -9.80 2.36
N VAL A 358 -13.49 -10.88 1.60
CA VAL A 358 -12.37 -11.82 1.53
C VAL A 358 -11.51 -11.47 0.34
N LEU A 359 -10.24 -11.22 0.60
CA LEU A 359 -9.24 -10.88 -0.40
C LEU A 359 -8.38 -12.09 -0.73
N PHE A 360 -8.35 -12.47 -1.99
CA PHE A 360 -7.54 -13.57 -2.52
C PHE A 360 -6.36 -13.01 -3.29
N VAL A 361 -5.14 -13.37 -2.92
CA VAL A 361 -3.90 -12.93 -3.55
C VAL A 361 -3.23 -14.12 -4.21
N GLN A 362 -3.06 -14.04 -5.52
CA GLN A 362 -2.40 -15.08 -6.31
C GLN A 362 -0.87 -14.93 -6.31
N PRO A 363 -0.11 -15.97 -6.62
CA PRO A 363 1.36 -15.91 -6.66
C PRO A 363 1.92 -14.82 -7.58
N ASN A 364 1.22 -14.51 -8.68
CA ASN A 364 1.61 -13.50 -9.66
C ASN A 364 1.08 -12.09 -9.36
N GLY A 365 0.53 -11.86 -8.17
CA GLY A 365 0.03 -10.55 -7.74
C GLY A 365 -1.39 -10.21 -8.18
N ASN A 366 -2.05 -11.05 -8.99
CA ASN A 366 -3.47 -10.86 -9.27
C ASN A 366 -4.29 -10.99 -7.99
N ARG A 367 -5.35 -10.22 -7.90
CA ARG A 367 -6.18 -10.10 -6.71
C ARG A 367 -7.64 -10.23 -7.05
N TYR A 368 -8.37 -10.84 -6.12
CA TYR A 368 -9.81 -11.03 -6.22
C TYR A 368 -10.42 -10.69 -4.87
N ARG A 369 -11.65 -10.20 -4.90
CA ARG A 369 -12.45 -9.92 -3.72
C ARG A 369 -13.75 -10.71 -3.80
N TRP A 370 -14.10 -11.31 -2.71
CA TRP A 370 -15.42 -11.90 -2.50
C TRP A 370 -16.06 -11.20 -1.31
N ARG A 371 -17.19 -10.52 -1.55
CA ARG A 371 -17.99 -9.94 -0.48
C ARG A 371 -19.02 -10.95 -0.03
N THR A 372 -19.03 -11.25 1.26
CA THR A 372 -20.05 -12.04 1.90
C THR A 372 -20.73 -11.21 2.98
N VAL A 373 -22.01 -11.50 3.22
CA VAL A 373 -22.84 -10.77 4.18
C VAL A 373 -23.54 -11.79 5.06
N PHE A 374 -23.59 -11.53 6.36
CA PHE A 374 -24.42 -12.27 7.31
C PHE A 374 -25.23 -11.31 8.16
N ASP A 375 -26.36 -11.79 8.70
CA ASP A 375 -27.17 -11.05 9.67
C ASP A 375 -26.88 -11.57 11.07
N TRP A 376 -26.49 -10.67 12.00
CA TRP A 376 -26.22 -11.01 13.39
C TRP A 376 -27.39 -11.74 14.06
N SER A 377 -28.65 -11.47 13.65
CA SER A 377 -29.82 -12.14 14.22
C SER A 377 -29.91 -13.62 13.83
N GLN A 378 -29.23 -14.01 12.73
CA GLN A 378 -29.23 -15.38 12.19
C GLN A 378 -28.06 -16.22 12.68
N LEU A 379 -27.10 -15.63 13.39
CA LEU A 379 -25.93 -16.31 13.90
C LEU A 379 -25.87 -16.17 15.42
N LYS A 380 -25.97 -17.29 16.13
CA LYS A 380 -25.88 -17.36 17.59
C LYS A 380 -24.61 -18.08 18.03
N PRO A 381 -24.14 -17.86 19.27
CA PRO A 381 -23.01 -18.61 19.81
C PRO A 381 -23.20 -20.12 19.64
N GLY A 382 -22.25 -20.78 18.98
CA GLY A 382 -22.30 -22.19 18.64
C GLY A 382 -22.86 -22.53 17.25
N ASP A 383 -23.47 -21.56 16.57
CA ASP A 383 -23.99 -21.77 15.21
C ASP A 383 -22.90 -21.77 14.16
N SER A 384 -23.19 -22.44 13.04
CA SER A 384 -22.41 -22.40 11.81
C SER A 384 -23.33 -22.20 10.63
N ILE A 385 -23.04 -21.20 9.82
CA ILE A 385 -23.78 -20.93 8.59
C ILE A 385 -22.87 -21.13 7.37
N PRO A 386 -23.36 -21.83 6.30
CA PRO A 386 -22.66 -21.88 5.04
C PRO A 386 -22.68 -20.49 4.37
N MET A 387 -21.56 -20.12 3.77
CA MET A 387 -21.45 -18.89 2.99
C MET A 387 -21.45 -19.22 1.52
N ASN A 388 -22.23 -18.49 0.72
CA ASN A 388 -22.33 -18.76 -0.72
C ASN A 388 -21.26 -17.98 -1.52
N PRO A 389 -20.22 -18.65 -2.03
CA PRO A 389 -19.18 -17.97 -2.81
C PRO A 389 -19.57 -17.62 -4.25
N ALA A 390 -20.70 -18.10 -4.76
CA ALA A 390 -21.13 -17.84 -6.13
C ALA A 390 -21.64 -16.39 -6.35
N GLU A 391 -21.95 -15.69 -5.26
CA GLU A 391 -22.43 -14.32 -5.30
C GLU A 391 -21.30 -13.35 -4.98
N ASN A 392 -21.22 -12.22 -5.72
CA ASN A 392 -20.34 -11.09 -5.41
C ASN A 392 -18.80 -11.40 -5.42
N PHE A 393 -18.35 -12.22 -6.37
CA PHE A 393 -16.93 -12.46 -6.60
C PHE A 393 -16.42 -11.57 -7.75
N TRP A 394 -15.52 -10.63 -7.43
CA TRP A 394 -14.93 -9.73 -8.41
C TRP A 394 -13.43 -10.03 -8.61
N GLY A 395 -12.99 -9.93 -9.85
CA GLY A 395 -11.57 -9.98 -10.19
C GLY A 395 -11.01 -8.63 -10.56
N GLY A 396 -9.73 -8.45 -10.27
CA GLY A 396 -8.91 -7.40 -10.84
C GLY A 396 -9.06 -6.02 -10.20
N TYR A 397 -8.21 -5.75 -9.26
CA TYR A 397 -7.83 -4.39 -8.91
C TYR A 397 -6.49 -4.09 -9.56
#